data_3089cc48b0ae3653287c3f557c862e21
#
_entry.id   3089cc48b0ae3653287c3f557c862e21
#
_cell.length_a   1.000
_cell.length_b   1.000
_cell.length_c   1.000
_cell.angle_alpha   90.00
_cell.angle_beta   90.00
_cell.angle_gamma   90.00
#
_symmetry.space_group_name_H-M   'P 1'
#
loop_
_entity.id
_entity.type
_entity.pdbx_description
1 polymer ?
#
loop_
_entity_poly.entity_id
_entity_poly.type
_entity_poly.pdbx_seq_one_letter_code
_entity_poly.pdbx_strand_id
1 'polypeptide(L)'
;IGIEDVGNESINAETAETFRSTAEKCADENLLNIMIYHRANLYPELKHCPVDLILSGHLHGGIVRLPFAGGLIGESGKSLFPKYSSGVYKEKNAAEMIVSRGADFSLKKMRIFNPPEIVVITLKCK
;
A
#
# COMPACT_ATOMS: atom_id res chain seq x y z
N ILE A 1 -8.47 -6.70 -8.91
CA ILE A 1 -9.52 -5.90 -8.25
C ILE A 1 -8.95 -4.51 -8.02
N GLY A 2 -9.50 -3.49 -8.65
CA GLY A 2 -9.18 -2.08 -8.40
C GLY A 2 -10.21 -1.48 -7.45
N ILE A 3 -9.75 -0.81 -6.38
CA ILE A 3 -10.61 -0.11 -5.44
C ILE A 3 -10.26 1.37 -5.47
N GLU A 4 -11.29 2.21 -5.68
CA GLU A 4 -11.12 3.66 -5.74
C GLU A 4 -10.68 4.23 -4.37
N ASP A 5 -9.80 5.22 -4.41
CA ASP A 5 -9.36 5.90 -3.19
C ASP A 5 -10.46 6.84 -2.67
N VAL A 6 -10.82 6.69 -1.41
CA VAL A 6 -11.84 7.52 -0.75
C VAL A 6 -11.37 8.95 -0.43
N GLY A 7 -10.26 9.38 -0.98
CA GLY A 7 -9.75 10.74 -0.79
C GLY A 7 -9.33 11.04 0.65
N ASN A 8 -9.68 12.22 1.15
CA ASN A 8 -9.35 12.68 2.50
C ASN A 8 -10.36 12.23 3.57
N GLU A 9 -11.36 11.46 3.21
CA GLU A 9 -12.31 10.94 4.18
C GLU A 9 -11.62 9.99 5.16
N SER A 10 -11.97 10.10 6.41
CA SER A 10 -11.50 9.19 7.44
C SER A 10 -12.08 7.81 7.15
N ILE A 11 -11.19 6.83 6.97
CA ILE A 11 -11.63 5.47 6.80
C ILE A 11 -12.23 5.00 8.12
N ASN A 12 -13.47 4.62 8.04
CA ASN A 12 -14.23 4.07 9.14
C ASN A 12 -14.47 2.56 8.88
N ALA A 13 -15.07 1.89 9.84
CA ALA A 13 -15.38 0.47 9.75
C ALA A 13 -16.30 0.14 8.54
N GLU A 14 -17.18 1.06 8.16
CA GLU A 14 -18.09 0.91 7.03
C GLU A 14 -17.34 0.90 5.70
N THR A 15 -16.34 1.77 5.54
CA THR A 15 -15.48 1.81 4.35
C THR A 15 -14.66 0.53 4.22
N ALA A 16 -14.10 0.03 5.33
CA ALA A 16 -13.34 -1.22 5.34
C ALA A 16 -14.23 -2.43 4.97
N GLU A 17 -15.46 -2.46 5.45
CA GLU A 17 -16.43 -3.51 5.12
C GLU A 17 -16.85 -3.45 3.64
N THR A 18 -17.03 -2.26 3.09
CA THR A 18 -17.29 -2.06 1.65
C THR A 18 -16.16 -2.63 0.80
N PHE A 19 -14.91 -2.40 1.18
CA PHE A 19 -13.76 -2.95 0.48
C PHE A 19 -13.71 -4.48 0.56
N ARG A 20 -13.99 -5.04 1.74
CA ARG A 20 -14.06 -6.48 1.93
C ARG A 20 -15.14 -7.11 1.07
N SER A 21 -16.37 -6.59 1.13
CA SER A 21 -17.49 -7.11 0.35
C SER A 21 -17.27 -7.02 -1.16
N THR A 22 -16.57 -5.97 -1.61
CA THR A 22 -16.17 -5.84 -3.02
C THR A 22 -15.13 -6.90 -3.41
N ALA A 23 -14.14 -7.12 -2.56
CA ALA A 23 -13.14 -8.16 -2.78
C ALA A 23 -13.77 -9.55 -2.82
N GLU A 24 -14.68 -9.86 -1.89
CA GLU A 24 -15.42 -11.14 -1.84
C GLU A 24 -16.25 -11.40 -3.10
N LYS A 25 -16.89 -10.37 -3.65
CA LYS A 25 -17.66 -10.49 -4.89
C LYS A 25 -16.82 -10.71 -6.15
N CYS A 26 -15.57 -10.23 -6.14
CA CYS A 26 -14.69 -10.23 -7.30
C CYS A 26 -13.63 -11.33 -7.25
N ALA A 27 -13.36 -11.91 -6.10
CA ALA A 27 -12.35 -12.95 -5.94
C ALA A 27 -12.80 -14.27 -6.58
N ASP A 28 -11.87 -14.96 -7.23
CA ASP A 28 -12.04 -16.30 -7.77
C ASP A 28 -10.99 -17.21 -7.13
N GLU A 29 -11.42 -18.25 -6.43
CA GLU A 29 -10.52 -19.18 -5.71
C GLU A 29 -9.56 -19.94 -6.64
N ASN A 30 -9.86 -20.01 -7.93
CA ASN A 30 -9.02 -20.69 -8.92
C ASN A 30 -7.99 -19.77 -9.56
N LEU A 31 -8.01 -18.48 -9.24
CA LEU A 31 -7.15 -17.46 -9.84
C LEU A 31 -6.31 -16.74 -8.79
N LEU A 32 -5.20 -16.17 -9.23
CA LEU A 32 -4.42 -15.24 -8.42
C LEU A 32 -5.18 -13.92 -8.31
N ASN A 33 -5.63 -13.58 -7.11
CA ASN A 33 -6.38 -12.36 -6.84
C ASN A 33 -5.44 -11.25 -6.41
N ILE A 34 -5.32 -10.21 -7.23
CA ILE A 34 -4.50 -9.04 -6.94
C ILE A 34 -5.41 -7.84 -6.68
N MET A 35 -5.26 -7.22 -5.51
CA MET A 35 -5.92 -5.97 -5.16
C MET A 35 -4.99 -4.80 -5.42
N ILE A 36 -5.47 -3.78 -6.11
CA ILE A 36 -4.76 -2.50 -6.26
C ILE A 36 -5.50 -1.47 -5.44
N TYR A 37 -4.83 -0.96 -4.40
CA TYR A 37 -5.37 0.06 -3.53
C TYR A 37 -4.30 1.08 -3.13
N HIS A 38 -4.58 2.37 -3.30
CA HIS A 38 -3.57 3.41 -3.22
C HIS A 38 -2.94 3.57 -1.82
N ARG A 39 -3.73 3.51 -0.74
CA ARG A 39 -3.27 3.86 0.61
C ARG A 39 -2.75 2.66 1.41
N ALA A 40 -1.43 2.52 1.46
CA ALA A 40 -0.77 1.42 2.19
C ALA A 40 -1.09 1.36 3.70
N ASN A 41 -1.42 2.50 4.31
CA ASN A 41 -1.76 2.56 5.74
C ASN A 41 -3.04 1.80 6.13
N LEU A 42 -3.84 1.38 5.14
CA LEU A 42 -5.03 0.55 5.35
C LEU A 42 -4.77 -0.95 5.32
N TYR A 43 -3.54 -1.35 5.20
CA TYR A 43 -3.21 -2.77 5.22
C TYR A 43 -3.81 -3.53 6.42
N PRO A 44 -3.85 -3.01 7.66
CA PRO A 44 -4.48 -3.73 8.77
C PRO A 44 -5.94 -4.15 8.51
N GLU A 45 -6.68 -3.32 7.80
CA GLU A 45 -8.09 -3.54 7.47
C GLU A 45 -8.26 -4.46 6.25
N LEU A 46 -7.36 -4.37 5.28
CA LEU A 46 -7.45 -5.05 4.00
C LEU A 46 -6.76 -6.41 3.96
N LYS A 47 -5.83 -6.68 4.85
CA LYS A 47 -4.98 -7.89 4.82
C LYS A 47 -5.72 -9.21 4.94
N HIS A 48 -6.97 -9.19 5.43
CA HIS A 48 -7.83 -10.37 5.54
C HIS A 48 -8.91 -10.45 4.44
N CYS A 49 -8.87 -9.56 3.44
CA CYS A 49 -9.68 -9.72 2.25
C CYS A 49 -9.26 -11.00 1.49
N PRO A 50 -10.15 -11.62 0.73
CA PRO A 50 -9.88 -12.84 -0.03
C PRO A 50 -9.03 -12.54 -1.28
N VAL A 51 -7.81 -12.04 -1.08
CA VAL A 51 -6.83 -11.71 -2.12
C VAL A 51 -5.47 -12.22 -1.73
N ASP A 52 -4.63 -12.52 -2.71
CA ASP A 52 -3.29 -13.08 -2.50
C ASP A 52 -2.25 -11.96 -2.35
N LEU A 53 -2.44 -10.86 -3.08
CA LEU A 53 -1.48 -9.77 -3.17
C LEU A 53 -2.20 -8.42 -3.17
N ILE A 54 -1.67 -7.47 -2.39
CA ILE A 54 -2.10 -6.07 -2.38
C ILE A 54 -0.96 -5.19 -2.92
N LEU A 55 -1.26 -4.37 -3.91
CA LEU A 55 -0.33 -3.38 -4.46
C LEU A 55 -0.74 -1.99 -4.00
N SER A 56 0.17 -1.28 -3.36
CA SER A 56 -0.10 0.03 -2.75
C SER A 56 1.04 1.04 -2.94
N GLY A 57 0.77 2.27 -2.58
CA GLY A 57 1.72 3.38 -2.63
C GLY A 57 1.40 4.47 -1.62
N HIS A 58 1.12 5.68 -2.10
CA HIS A 58 0.67 6.88 -1.38
C HIS A 58 1.72 7.58 -0.50
N LEU A 59 2.42 6.86 0.35
CA LEU A 59 3.32 7.47 1.34
C LEU A 59 4.66 7.93 0.75
N HIS A 60 4.87 7.76 -0.57
CA HIS A 60 6.07 8.15 -1.30
C HIS A 60 7.39 7.72 -0.64
N GLY A 61 7.36 6.64 0.13
CA GLY A 61 8.51 6.17 0.90
C GLY A 61 8.80 6.97 2.19
N GLY A 62 7.93 7.90 2.53
CA GLY A 62 8.19 8.98 3.48
C GLY A 62 9.03 10.10 2.82
N ILE A 63 8.72 11.36 3.08
CA ILE A 63 9.40 12.52 2.44
C ILE A 63 10.91 12.47 2.65
N VAL A 64 11.32 12.18 3.87
CA VAL A 64 12.72 11.98 4.28
C VAL A 64 12.93 10.52 4.64
N ARG A 65 13.99 9.92 4.13
CA ARG A 65 14.41 8.57 4.53
C ARG A 65 15.73 8.61 5.28
N LEU A 66 15.82 7.76 6.29
CA LEU A 66 17.08 7.54 7.00
C LEU A 66 17.66 6.18 6.59
N PRO A 67 18.98 6.08 6.42
CA PRO A 67 19.62 4.79 6.25
C PRO A 67 19.23 3.85 7.40
N PHE A 68 18.84 2.63 7.08
CA PHE A 68 18.44 1.57 8.02
C PHE A 68 17.13 1.80 8.81
N ALA A 69 16.59 3.03 8.89
CA ALA A 69 15.37 3.35 9.64
C ALA A 69 14.12 3.54 8.75
N GLY A 70 14.30 3.63 7.42
CA GLY A 70 13.18 3.81 6.50
C GLY A 70 12.66 5.23 6.43
N GLY A 71 11.35 5.40 6.15
CA GLY A 71 10.71 6.72 6.06
C GLY A 71 10.63 7.40 7.43
N LEU A 72 11.12 8.65 7.51
CA LEU A 72 11.09 9.45 8.74
C LEU A 72 9.78 10.23 8.86
N ILE A 73 9.32 10.84 7.78
CA ILE A 73 8.16 11.75 7.79
C ILE A 73 7.16 11.26 6.75
N GLY A 74 5.92 11.04 7.16
CA GLY A 74 4.81 10.71 6.26
C GLY A 74 4.42 11.86 5.35
N GLU A 75 3.65 11.59 4.30
CA GLU A 75 3.30 12.54 3.24
C GLU A 75 2.70 13.85 3.76
N SER A 76 1.85 13.78 4.77
CA SER A 76 1.20 14.97 5.37
C SER A 76 2.08 15.73 6.37
N GLY A 77 3.31 15.28 6.62
CA GLY A 77 4.17 15.82 7.68
C GLY A 77 3.68 15.55 9.11
N LYS A 78 2.54 14.88 9.26
CA LYS A 78 1.88 14.65 10.56
C LYS A 78 2.28 13.34 11.24
N SER A 79 2.81 12.37 10.49
CA SER A 79 3.25 11.08 11.04
C SER A 79 4.76 10.93 10.97
N LEU A 80 5.36 10.55 12.09
CA LEU A 80 6.76 10.14 12.15
C LEU A 80 6.84 8.60 11.99
N PHE A 81 7.85 8.12 11.25
CA PHE A 81 8.10 6.71 10.99
C PHE A 81 6.88 5.94 10.46
N PRO A 82 6.32 6.32 9.29
CA PRO A 82 5.15 5.65 8.74
C PRO A 82 5.44 4.17 8.49
N LYS A 83 4.65 3.28 9.10
CA LYS A 83 4.88 1.83 9.12
C LYS A 83 4.94 1.21 7.72
N TYR A 84 4.06 1.64 6.82
CA TYR A 84 3.92 1.04 5.49
C TYR A 84 4.48 1.94 4.39
N SER A 85 5.69 2.46 4.57
CA SER A 85 6.26 3.47 3.65
C SER A 85 6.85 2.91 2.37
N SER A 86 7.34 1.67 2.35
CA SER A 86 7.88 1.00 1.15
C SER A 86 8.24 -0.46 1.44
N GLY A 87 8.33 -1.28 0.39
CA GLY A 87 8.80 -2.65 0.49
C GLY A 87 7.69 -3.68 0.57
N VAL A 88 8.01 -4.87 1.06
CA VAL A 88 7.11 -6.02 1.13
C VAL A 88 6.70 -6.29 2.57
N TYR A 89 5.41 -6.43 2.79
CA TYR A 89 4.82 -6.73 4.10
C TYR A 89 4.13 -8.08 4.03
N LYS A 90 4.53 -8.98 4.95
CA LYS A 90 4.01 -10.34 5.05
C LYS A 90 3.60 -10.61 6.48
N GLU A 91 2.38 -11.05 6.66
CA GLU A 91 1.87 -11.52 7.92
C GLU A 91 1.30 -12.94 7.74
N LYS A 92 1.29 -13.74 8.80
CA LYS A 92 0.77 -15.10 8.73
C LYS A 92 -0.75 -15.07 8.49
N ASN A 93 -1.23 -15.86 7.52
CA ASN A 93 -2.66 -15.93 7.16
C ASN A 93 -3.27 -14.58 6.72
N ALA A 94 -2.49 -13.78 6.01
CA ALA A 94 -2.90 -12.49 5.47
C ALA A 94 -2.38 -12.31 4.05
N ALA A 95 -3.03 -11.52 3.24
CA ALA A 95 -2.55 -11.12 1.93
C ALA A 95 -1.19 -10.43 2.05
N GLU A 96 -0.26 -10.73 1.14
CA GLU A 96 0.99 -9.99 1.06
C GLU A 96 0.73 -8.58 0.51
N MET A 97 1.46 -7.57 1.00
CA MET A 97 1.37 -6.23 0.43
C MET A 97 2.73 -5.76 -0.06
N ILE A 98 2.75 -5.21 -1.26
CA ILE A 98 3.91 -4.53 -1.84
C ILE A 98 3.60 -3.04 -1.94
N VAL A 99 4.47 -2.23 -1.37
CA VAL A 99 4.34 -0.77 -1.35
C VAL A 99 5.46 -0.13 -2.15
N SER A 100 5.08 0.57 -3.23
CA SER A 100 6.01 1.37 -4.02
C SER A 100 6.17 2.78 -3.45
N ARG A 101 7.40 3.29 -3.51
CA ARG A 101 7.67 4.71 -3.23
C ARG A 101 7.21 5.64 -4.35
N GLY A 102 6.89 5.05 -5.51
CA GLY A 102 6.48 5.79 -6.70
C GLY A 102 7.61 6.55 -7.38
N ALA A 103 7.34 6.95 -8.62
CA ALA A 103 8.28 7.66 -9.49
C ALA A 103 8.02 9.18 -9.55
N ASP A 104 7.01 9.69 -8.85
CA ASP A 104 6.68 11.12 -8.87
C ASP A 104 7.81 11.97 -8.31
N PHE A 105 8.18 12.99 -9.07
CA PHE A 105 9.15 14.02 -8.70
C PHE A 105 8.49 15.39 -8.85
N SER A 106 8.00 15.93 -7.74
CA SER A 106 7.46 17.28 -7.70
C SER A 106 8.38 18.22 -6.92
N LEU A 107 8.66 19.39 -7.47
CA LEU A 107 9.41 20.44 -6.77
C LEU A 107 8.74 20.87 -5.45
N LYS A 108 7.43 20.64 -5.31
CA LYS A 108 6.68 20.91 -4.08
C LYS A 108 6.83 19.80 -3.02
N LYS A 109 7.28 18.58 -3.44
CA LYS A 109 7.46 17.42 -2.56
C LYS A 109 8.92 16.95 -2.64
N MET A 110 9.82 17.73 -2.02
CA MET A 110 11.23 17.40 -1.99
C MET A 110 11.46 16.05 -1.29
N ARG A 111 12.13 15.11 -1.98
CA ARG A 111 12.52 13.81 -1.44
C ARG A 111 13.97 13.89 -0.96
N ILE A 112 14.21 13.64 0.33
CA ILE A 112 15.55 13.64 0.91
C ILE A 112 15.98 12.19 1.18
N PHE A 113 17.07 11.73 0.59
CA PHE A 113 17.56 10.35 0.62
C PHE A 113 16.52 9.31 0.19
N ASN A 114 15.58 9.71 -0.64
CA ASN A 114 14.43 8.93 -1.05
C ASN A 114 14.24 8.99 -2.58
N PRO A 115 15.09 8.31 -3.36
CA PRO A 115 15.00 8.34 -4.81
C PRO A 115 13.68 7.75 -5.32
N PRO A 116 13.20 8.17 -6.50
CA PRO A 116 12.08 7.54 -7.19
C PRO A 116 12.30 6.03 -7.35
N GLU A 117 11.20 5.27 -7.39
CA GLU A 117 11.24 3.81 -7.48
C GLU A 117 10.22 3.29 -8.49
N ILE A 118 10.65 2.33 -9.29
CA ILE A 118 9.79 1.47 -10.09
C ILE A 118 9.96 0.06 -9.54
N VAL A 119 8.86 -0.54 -9.10
CA VAL A 119 8.85 -1.92 -8.57
C VAL A 119 8.48 -2.87 -9.70
N VAL A 120 9.35 -3.85 -9.97
CA VAL A 120 9.06 -4.94 -10.90
C VAL A 120 8.70 -6.19 -10.11
N ILE A 121 7.53 -6.75 -10.39
CA ILE A 121 7.00 -7.94 -9.72
C ILE A 121 6.95 -9.07 -10.74
N THR A 122 7.62 -10.19 -10.43
CA THR A 122 7.57 -11.38 -11.25
C THR A 122 6.70 -12.43 -10.56
N LEU A 123 5.59 -12.78 -11.19
CA LEU A 123 4.71 -13.87 -10.75
C LEU A 123 5.17 -15.17 -11.41
N LYS A 124 5.24 -16.25 -10.63
CA LYS A 124 5.62 -17.56 -11.13
C LYS A 124 4.58 -18.59 -10.67
N CYS A 125 4.10 -19.42 -11.60
CA CYS A 125 3.35 -20.60 -11.24
C CYS A 125 4.28 -21.60 -10.52
N LYS A 126 3.77 -22.25 -9.49
CA LYS A 126 4.44 -23.36 -8.84
C LYS A 126 4.14 -24.66 -9.58
#